data_6ee2d80ad234ce349fccb084421cc97d
#
_entry.id   6ee2d80ad234ce349fccb084421cc97d
#
_cell.length_a   1.000
_cell.length_b   1.000
_cell.length_c   1.000
_cell.angle_alpha   90.00
_cell.angle_beta   90.00
_cell.angle_gamma   90.00
#
_symmetry.space_group_name_H-M   'P 1'
#
loop_
_entity.id
_entity.type
_entity.pdbx_description
1 polymer ?
#
loop_
_entity_poly.entity_id
_entity_poly.type
_entity_poly.pdbx_seq_one_letter_code
_entity_poly.pdbx_strand_id
1 'polypeptide(L)'
;YVIDXKNRLXWLKSTPAQQWSDEKQDCLGEPVKLDFEEISLALDILNQEIEGPWRLPNRKELESLVCKNCEGAKIDSVLFPQTPAQPFWTSQRNWWSPKFFWSVNFFTGHSYGRFVPEKKLFVRFVRDR
;
A
#
# COMPACT_ATOMS: atom_id res chain seq x y z
N TYR A 1 -6.51 -2.68 -11.98
CA TYR A 1 -5.34 -2.83 -11.11
C TYR A 1 -4.07 -3.00 -11.94
N VAL A 2 -2.92 -2.90 -11.26
CA VAL A 2 -1.62 -2.99 -11.91
C VAL A 2 -1.11 -4.41 -11.84
N ILE A 3 -0.72 -4.96 -12.98
CA ILE A 3 -0.16 -6.32 -13.06
C ILE A 3 1.35 -6.22 -13.02
N ASP A 4 1.95 -6.95 -12.09
CA ASP A 4 3.41 -7.02 -11.96
C ASP A 4 3.82 -8.45 -12.33
N UNK A 5 4.18 -8.50 -13.26
CA UNK A 5 4.49 -9.63 -13.80
C UNK A 5 5.60 -10.22 -13.29
N LYS A 6 6.69 -9.47 -13.02
CA LYS A 6 7.95 -9.98 -12.48
C LYS A 6 7.75 -10.64 -11.12
N ASN A 7 6.96 -10.02 -10.28
CA ASN A 7 6.74 -10.52 -8.92
C ASN A 7 5.45 -11.32 -8.78
N ARG A 8 4.69 -11.46 -9.85
CA ARG A 8 3.46 -12.24 -9.91
C ARG A 8 2.42 -11.70 -8.92
N LEU A 9 2.20 -10.41 -9.02
CA LEU A 9 1.29 -9.72 -8.11
C LEU A 9 0.32 -8.83 -8.87
N UNK A 10 -0.83 -8.37 -8.33
CA UNK A 10 -1.63 -7.59 -8.79
C UNK A 10 -1.81 -6.62 -7.86
N TRP A 11 -1.72 -5.47 -8.00
CA TRP A 11 -1.84 -4.33 -7.08
C TRP A 11 -3.09 -3.53 -7.39
N LEU A 12 -3.83 -3.11 -6.37
CA LEU A 12 -4.87 -2.10 -6.61
C LEU A 12 -4.21 -0.76 -6.89
N LYS A 13 -4.74 -0.02 -7.87
CA LYS A 13 -4.20 1.29 -8.22
C LYS A 13 -4.48 2.33 -7.15
N SER A 14 -5.66 2.26 -6.53
CA SER A 14 -6.10 3.26 -5.56
C SER A 14 -6.03 2.69 -4.16
N THR A 15 -5.83 3.57 -3.18
CA THR A 15 -5.79 3.19 -1.78
C THR A 15 -7.20 3.27 -1.19
N PRO A 16 -7.42 2.74 0.02
CA PRO A 16 -8.73 2.85 0.65
C PRO A 16 -9.23 4.29 0.72
N ALA A 17 -10.53 4.46 0.51
CA ALA A 17 -11.23 5.74 0.41
C ALA A 17 -11.00 6.47 -0.90
N GLN A 18 -10.10 6.00 -1.74
CA GLN A 18 -10.00 6.48 -3.11
C GLN A 18 -10.77 5.56 -4.03
N GLN A 19 -11.11 6.06 -5.22
CA GLN A 19 -11.84 5.29 -6.21
C GLN A 19 -11.24 5.55 -7.58
N TRP A 20 -10.98 4.48 -8.31
CA TRP A 20 -10.41 4.61 -9.66
C TRP A 20 -11.47 5.12 -10.62
N SER A 21 -11.08 6.09 -11.44
CA SER A 21 -11.93 6.64 -12.50
C SER A 21 -11.31 6.33 -13.85
N ASP A 22 -11.99 5.50 -14.64
CA ASP A 22 -11.53 5.24 -16.01
C ASP A 22 -11.58 6.49 -16.87
N GLU A 23 -12.60 7.31 -16.64
CA GLU A 23 -12.77 8.52 -17.43
C GLU A 23 -11.61 9.48 -17.23
N LYS A 24 -11.20 9.68 -15.98
CA LYS A 24 -10.14 10.62 -15.66
C LYS A 24 -8.76 9.98 -15.61
N GLN A 25 -8.69 8.66 -15.67
CA GLN A 25 -7.44 7.92 -15.54
C GLN A 25 -6.71 8.32 -14.26
N ASP A 26 -7.44 8.33 -13.15
CA ASP A 26 -6.93 8.85 -11.89
C ASP A 26 -7.66 8.20 -10.72
N CYS A 27 -7.03 8.26 -9.55
CA CYS A 27 -7.65 7.86 -8.29
C CYS A 27 -8.30 9.09 -7.66
N LEU A 28 -9.60 9.01 -7.40
CA LEU A 28 -10.36 10.14 -6.89
C LEU A 28 -10.65 9.95 -5.40
N GLY A 29 -10.69 11.04 -4.66
CA GLY A 29 -10.96 11.03 -3.24
C GLY A 29 -9.69 11.11 -2.42
N GLU A 30 -9.85 11.39 -1.13
CA GLU A 30 -8.73 11.55 -0.23
C GLU A 30 -8.34 10.20 0.37
N PRO A 31 -7.07 9.81 0.29
CA PRO A 31 -6.66 8.57 0.95
C PRO A 31 -6.78 8.71 2.46
N VAL A 32 -6.98 7.61 3.15
CA VAL A 32 -7.09 7.58 4.61
C VAL A 32 -6.00 6.73 5.20
N LYS A 33 -5.63 7.08 6.44
CA LYS A 33 -4.69 6.28 7.21
C LYS A 33 -5.46 5.30 8.08
N LEU A 34 -4.95 4.09 8.21
CA LEU A 34 -5.62 3.03 8.95
C LEU A 34 -4.65 2.36 9.91
N ASP A 35 -5.17 1.91 11.06
CA ASP A 35 -4.42 1.01 11.91
C ASP A 35 -4.74 -0.44 11.53
N PHE A 36 -4.09 -1.41 12.16
CA PHE A 36 -4.24 -2.80 11.75
C PHE A 36 -5.66 -3.32 11.94
N GLU A 37 -6.36 -2.87 12.97
CA GLU A 37 -7.75 -3.30 13.16
C GLU A 37 -8.62 -2.80 12.01
N GLU A 38 -8.44 -1.54 11.63
CA GLU A 38 -9.18 -0.96 10.52
C GLU A 38 -8.81 -1.62 9.19
N ILE A 39 -7.54 -1.98 9.02
CA ILE A 39 -7.09 -2.68 7.80
C ILE A 39 -7.82 -4.03 7.69
N SER A 40 -7.91 -4.75 8.80
CA SER A 40 -8.60 -6.04 8.80
C SER A 40 -10.06 -5.90 8.34
N LEU A 41 -10.75 -4.87 8.85
CA LEU A 41 -12.13 -4.61 8.44
C LEU A 41 -12.21 -4.24 6.97
N ALA A 42 -11.30 -3.39 6.51
CA ALA A 42 -11.29 -2.96 5.10
C ALA A 42 -11.06 -4.15 4.18
N LEU A 43 -10.16 -5.06 4.56
CA LEU A 43 -9.89 -6.25 3.75
C LEU A 43 -11.08 -7.19 3.72
N ASP A 44 -11.81 -7.35 4.83
CA ASP A 44 -13.00 -8.17 4.83
C ASP A 44 -14.02 -7.65 3.81
N ILE A 45 -14.21 -6.34 3.78
CA ILE A 45 -15.14 -5.74 2.83
C ILE A 45 -14.64 -5.89 1.39
N LEU A 46 -13.39 -5.56 1.17
CA LEU A 46 -12.80 -5.61 -0.17
C LEU A 46 -12.87 -7.02 -0.76
N ASN A 47 -12.57 -8.03 0.07
CA ASN A 47 -12.54 -9.40 -0.41
C ASN A 47 -13.93 -9.97 -0.67
N GLN A 48 -14.98 -9.29 -0.20
CA GLN A 48 -16.35 -9.65 -0.59
C GLN A 48 -16.74 -9.02 -1.91
N GLU A 49 -16.13 -7.91 -2.26
CA GLU A 49 -16.53 -7.12 -3.43
C GLU A 49 -15.71 -7.43 -4.68
N ILE A 50 -14.43 -7.71 -4.51
CA ILE A 50 -13.52 -7.93 -5.64
C ILE A 50 -12.75 -9.21 -5.41
N GLU A 51 -12.63 -10.02 -6.43
CA GLU A 51 -11.93 -11.31 -6.33
C GLU A 51 -10.51 -11.11 -5.82
N GLY A 52 -10.18 -11.80 -4.73
CA GLY A 52 -8.88 -11.74 -4.10
C GLY A 52 -8.26 -13.10 -3.95
N PRO A 53 -7.69 -13.41 -2.82
CA PRO A 53 -7.71 -12.60 -1.59
C PRO A 53 -6.70 -11.44 -1.61
N TRP A 54 -7.20 -10.26 -1.36
CA TRP A 54 -6.38 -9.07 -1.22
C TRP A 54 -5.80 -9.03 0.18
N ARG A 55 -4.60 -8.49 0.30
CA ARG A 55 -3.88 -8.47 1.57
C ARG A 55 -2.91 -7.28 1.61
N LEU A 56 -2.32 -7.03 2.76
CA LEU A 56 -1.19 -6.11 2.85
C LEU A 56 0.01 -6.73 2.16
N PRO A 57 0.83 -5.91 1.52
CA PRO A 57 2.11 -6.40 0.98
C PRO A 57 3.10 -6.67 2.11
N ASN A 58 4.02 -7.60 1.87
CA ASN A 58 5.14 -7.73 2.77
C ASN A 58 6.17 -6.63 2.45
N ARG A 59 7.23 -6.56 3.25
CA ARG A 59 8.20 -5.48 3.11
C ARG A 59 8.85 -5.45 1.72
N LYS A 60 9.32 -6.60 1.25
CA LYS A 60 9.98 -6.65 -0.05
C LYS A 60 9.04 -6.29 -1.18
N GLU A 61 7.80 -6.73 -1.09
CA GLU A 61 6.80 -6.40 -2.11
C GLU A 61 6.60 -4.90 -2.21
N LEU A 62 6.41 -4.25 -1.06
CA LEU A 62 6.16 -2.81 -1.07
C LEU A 62 7.41 -2.04 -1.47
N GLU A 63 8.58 -2.48 -1.02
CA GLU A 63 9.85 -1.86 -1.43
C GLU A 63 10.05 -1.93 -2.93
N SER A 64 9.51 -2.96 -3.60
CA SER A 64 9.69 -3.10 -5.05
C SER A 64 8.99 -1.99 -5.83
N LEU A 65 8.06 -1.26 -5.20
CA LEU A 65 7.39 -0.14 -5.84
C LEU A 65 8.16 1.16 -5.73
N VAL A 66 9.23 1.20 -4.93
CA VAL A 66 9.95 2.44 -4.69
C VAL A 66 10.69 2.86 -5.96
N CYS A 67 10.50 4.12 -6.34
CA CYS A 67 11.19 4.76 -7.46
C CYS A 67 11.92 5.97 -6.88
N LYS A 68 13.20 5.81 -6.60
CA LYS A 68 13.95 6.86 -5.90
C LYS A 68 14.16 8.09 -6.74
N ASN A 69 14.16 7.94 -8.07
CA ASN A 69 14.36 9.07 -8.97
C ASN A 69 13.06 9.78 -9.35
N CYS A 70 11.91 9.26 -8.91
CA CYS A 70 10.64 9.89 -9.21
C CYS A 70 10.48 11.18 -8.41
N GLU A 71 9.90 12.20 -9.04
CA GLU A 71 9.59 13.45 -8.33
C GLU A 71 8.31 13.27 -7.53
N GLY A 72 8.22 14.01 -6.42
CA GLY A 72 7.08 13.87 -5.52
C GLY A 72 7.18 12.57 -4.76
N ALA A 73 6.08 11.83 -4.69
CA ALA A 73 6.12 10.52 -4.06
C ALA A 73 7.08 9.61 -4.83
N LYS A 74 7.81 8.78 -4.10
CA LYS A 74 8.84 7.92 -4.69
C LYS A 74 8.24 6.64 -5.25
N ILE A 75 7.32 6.79 -6.18
CA ILE A 75 6.59 5.70 -6.80
C ILE A 75 6.17 6.16 -8.20
N ASP A 76 5.94 5.21 -9.10
CA ASP A 76 5.50 5.53 -10.46
C ASP A 76 4.09 6.14 -10.40
N SER A 77 3.98 7.43 -10.71
CA SER A 77 2.71 8.15 -10.57
C SER A 77 1.72 7.84 -11.69
N VAL A 78 2.17 7.24 -12.78
CA VAL A 78 1.24 6.82 -13.83
C VAL A 78 0.55 5.53 -13.41
N LEU A 79 1.31 4.58 -12.88
CA LEU A 79 0.73 3.31 -12.42
C LEU A 79 -0.04 3.48 -11.11
N PHE A 80 0.43 4.34 -10.23
CA PHE A 80 -0.15 4.52 -8.89
C PHE A 80 -0.38 6.00 -8.63
N PRO A 81 -1.39 6.60 -9.27
CA PRO A 81 -1.60 8.05 -9.14
C PRO A 81 -2.11 8.42 -7.75
N GLN A 82 -1.82 9.65 -7.34
CA GLN A 82 -2.29 10.23 -6.09
C GLN A 82 -1.81 9.50 -4.85
N THR A 83 -0.59 8.95 -4.91
CA THR A 83 -0.01 8.28 -3.75
C THR A 83 0.55 9.33 -2.79
N PRO A 84 0.13 9.33 -1.53
CA PRO A 84 0.73 10.24 -0.56
C PRO A 84 2.21 9.93 -0.34
N ALA A 85 3.03 10.98 -0.23
CA ALA A 85 4.46 10.85 0.01
C ALA A 85 4.68 10.70 1.52
N GLN A 86 4.26 9.57 2.08
CA GLN A 86 4.27 9.29 3.51
C GLN A 86 4.44 7.80 3.73
N PRO A 87 4.58 7.35 5.00
CA PRO A 87 4.72 5.92 5.26
C PRO A 87 3.45 5.11 4.95
N PHE A 88 3.68 3.92 4.42
CA PHE A 88 2.64 2.91 4.14
C PHE A 88 2.96 1.64 4.93
N TRP A 89 1.92 0.98 5.43
CA TRP A 89 2.06 -0.26 6.18
C TRP A 89 2.50 -1.44 5.32
N THR A 90 3.31 -2.32 5.91
CA THR A 90 3.48 -3.69 5.39
C THR A 90 2.89 -4.67 6.40
N SER A 91 2.78 -5.93 5.99
CA SER A 91 2.36 -7.01 6.90
C SER A 91 3.51 -7.55 7.74
N GLN A 92 4.71 -7.04 7.54
CA GLN A 92 5.90 -7.69 8.10
C GLN A 92 6.23 -7.15 9.48
N ARG A 93 6.18 -8.05 10.46
CA ARG A 93 6.58 -7.73 11.82
C ARG A 93 8.10 -7.56 11.89
N ASN A 94 8.55 -6.68 12.76
CA ASN A 94 9.98 -6.49 12.99
C ASN A 94 10.50 -7.67 13.81
N TRP A 95 11.36 -8.48 13.20
CA TRP A 95 11.85 -9.69 13.80
C TRP A 95 12.61 -9.43 15.11
N TRP A 96 13.34 -8.30 15.15
CA TRP A 96 14.15 -7.97 16.33
C TRP A 96 13.33 -7.35 17.46
N SER A 97 12.22 -6.67 17.12
CA SER A 97 11.36 -6.01 18.10
C SER A 97 9.92 -6.30 17.72
N PRO A 98 9.37 -7.46 18.16
CA PRO A 98 8.12 -7.96 17.56
C PRO A 98 6.87 -7.13 17.82
N LYS A 99 6.92 -6.13 18.69
CA LYS A 99 5.74 -5.26 18.85
C LYS A 99 5.63 -4.24 17.72
N PHE A 100 6.63 -4.15 16.84
CA PHE A 100 6.66 -3.20 15.74
C PHE A 100 6.49 -3.91 14.41
N PHE A 101 5.98 -3.17 13.42
CA PHE A 101 5.86 -3.63 12.04
C PHE A 101 6.63 -2.68 11.12
N TRP A 102 7.05 -3.20 9.98
CA TRP A 102 7.76 -2.43 8.97
C TRP A 102 6.80 -1.59 8.15
N SER A 103 7.28 -0.44 7.74
CA SER A 103 6.61 0.47 6.82
C SER A 103 7.59 0.88 5.73
N VAL A 104 7.05 1.40 4.62
CA VAL A 104 7.85 1.97 3.54
C VAL A 104 7.36 3.41 3.35
N ASN A 105 8.28 4.35 3.36
CA ASN A 105 7.96 5.77 3.27
C ASN A 105 8.18 6.24 1.84
N PHE A 106 7.10 6.63 1.17
CA PHE A 106 7.22 7.09 -0.22
C PHE A 106 7.62 8.56 -0.34
N PHE A 107 7.95 9.21 0.77
CA PHE A 107 8.64 10.50 0.72
C PHE A 107 10.14 10.32 0.56
N THR A 108 10.71 9.34 1.27
CA THR A 108 12.15 9.10 1.28
C THR A 108 12.58 7.91 0.43
N GLY A 109 11.70 6.95 0.24
CA GLY A 109 12.03 5.68 -0.38
C GLY A 109 12.61 4.66 0.59
N HIS A 110 12.62 4.96 1.88
CA HIS A 110 13.25 4.09 2.89
C HIS A 110 12.21 3.35 3.72
N SER A 111 12.62 2.22 4.28
CA SER A 111 11.79 1.44 5.20
C SER A 111 12.07 1.85 6.63
N TYR A 112 11.05 1.70 7.48
CA TYR A 112 11.16 2.01 8.91
C TYR A 112 10.38 0.97 9.68
N GLY A 113 11.02 0.36 10.68
CA GLY A 113 10.49 -0.83 11.32
C GLY A 113 10.07 -0.66 12.78
N ARG A 114 9.69 0.54 13.21
CA ARG A 114 9.37 0.74 14.62
C ARG A 114 8.05 1.47 14.85
N PHE A 115 7.05 1.19 14.01
CA PHE A 115 5.69 1.66 14.26
C PHE A 115 4.86 0.53 14.87
N VAL A 116 4.06 0.87 15.88
CA VAL A 116 3.14 -0.10 16.49
C VAL A 116 1.89 -0.26 15.63
N PRO A 117 1.21 -1.41 15.67
CA PRO A 117 0.05 -1.64 14.81
C PRO A 117 -1.14 -0.72 15.08
N GLU A 118 -1.18 -0.06 16.23
CA GLU A 118 -2.23 0.92 16.54
C GLU A 118 -2.01 2.26 15.84
N LYS A 119 -0.84 2.48 15.28
CA LYS A 119 -0.54 3.70 14.52
C LYS A 119 -1.30 3.68 13.20
N LYS A 120 -1.82 4.83 12.80
CA LYS A 120 -2.53 4.94 11.52
C LYS A 120 -1.55 5.40 10.45
N LEU A 121 -1.44 4.59 9.38
CA LEU A 121 -0.64 4.91 8.21
C LEU A 121 -1.48 4.63 6.97
N PHE A 122 -0.99 5.07 5.82
CA PHE A 122 -1.62 4.73 4.55
C PHE A 122 -1.37 3.26 4.23
N VAL A 123 -2.21 2.69 3.36
CA VAL A 123 -2.08 1.29 2.97
C VAL A 123 -2.33 1.14 1.47
N ARG A 124 -1.75 0.11 0.90
CA ARG A 124 -2.00 -0.30 -0.47
C ARG A 124 -2.13 -1.82 -0.47
N PHE A 125 -3.14 -2.33 -1.18
CA PHE A 125 -3.41 -3.75 -1.14
C PHE A 125 -2.92 -4.46 -2.39
N VAL A 126 -2.57 -5.72 -2.21
CA VAL A 126 -1.97 -6.56 -3.24
C VAL A 126 -2.61 -7.94 -3.15
N ARG A 127 -2.60 -8.68 -4.26
CA ARG A 127 -2.92 -10.09 -4.22
C ARG A 127 -1.95 -10.84 -5.10
N ASP A 128 -1.81 -12.12 -4.82
CA ASP A 128 -1.03 -12.99 -5.69
C ASP A 128 -1.77 -13.18 -7.00
N ARG A 129 -0.99 -13.30 -8.05
CA ARG A 129 -1.53 -13.48 -9.39
C ARG A 129 -1.84 -14.93 -9.67
#